data_34cd3e809a76ec73432ba67fa1f235a8
#
_entry.id   34cd3e809a76ec73432ba67fa1f235a8
#
_cell.length_a   1.000
_cell.length_b   1.000
_cell.length_c   1.000
_cell.angle_alpha   90.00
_cell.angle_beta   90.00
_cell.angle_gamma   90.00
#
_symmetry.space_group_name_H-M   'P 1'
#
loop_
_entity.id
_entity.type
_entity.pdbx_description
1 polymer ?
#
loop_
_entity_poly.entity_id
_entity_poly.type
_entity_poly.pdbx_seq_one_letter_code
_entity_poly.pdbx_strand_id
1 'polypeptide(L)'
;EIGVRLVGSEMCIRDRLNDLYSLGIDKFELAKIGQSTEHNYCGVNCGIMDQFASVFGKKGNLIRLDCRSLEYAYFPFDPKGYKLVLLDSRVKHELVGSPYNDRRASCERVAKMLGQEFLRGATMEQLDAIKDKISEEDYKRARYVIGEEKRVLDVCDALEKGDYETVGKRMYETHWGMSKDYEVSCEELDFLAEVAEECGVTGSRIMGGGFGGCTINLVKDELYDNFIATAKKRFNEKYGHEPKVYEVVISDGSRRLE
;
A
#
# COMPACT_ATOMS: atom_id res chain seq x y z
N GLU A 1 -6.40 -24.93 14.40
CA GLU A 1 -5.23 -24.01 14.42
C GLU A 1 -5.61 -22.72 13.72
N ILE A 2 -5.62 -21.63 14.47
CA ILE A 2 -5.75 -20.29 13.91
C ILE A 2 -4.36 -19.96 13.40
N GLY A 3 -4.18 -20.01 12.07
CA GLY A 3 -2.86 -19.74 11.44
C GLY A 3 -2.40 -18.30 11.65
N VAL A 4 -1.11 -18.07 11.55
CA VAL A 4 -0.38 -16.81 11.82
C VAL A 4 -0.77 -15.64 10.87
N ARG A 5 -1.86 -15.73 10.12
CA ARG A 5 -2.36 -14.69 9.20
C ARG A 5 -3.74 -14.22 9.62
N LEU A 6 -3.79 -13.48 10.71
CA LEU A 6 -5.03 -13.03 11.32
C LEU A 6 -5.53 -11.66 10.82
N VAL A 7 -4.78 -10.96 9.97
CA VAL A 7 -5.07 -9.56 9.61
C VAL A 7 -6.51 -9.34 9.10
N GLY A 8 -7.09 -10.28 8.38
CA GLY A 8 -8.51 -10.17 7.98
C GLY A 8 -9.51 -10.71 9.00
N SER A 9 -9.12 -11.71 9.78
CA SER A 9 -10.02 -12.40 10.74
C SER A 9 -10.19 -11.64 12.03
N GLU A 10 -9.15 -11.00 12.56
CA GLU A 10 -9.22 -10.19 13.79
C GLU A 10 -10.22 -9.05 13.66
N MET A 11 -10.27 -8.40 12.50
CA MET A 11 -11.16 -7.27 12.28
C MET A 11 -12.62 -7.69 12.21
N CYS A 12 -12.91 -8.82 11.57
CA CYS A 12 -14.25 -9.40 11.61
C CYS A 12 -14.67 -9.87 13.01
N ILE A 13 -13.74 -10.35 13.84
CA ILE A 13 -14.00 -10.78 15.21
C ILE A 13 -14.41 -9.58 16.07
N ARG A 14 -13.68 -8.45 16.00
CA ARG A 14 -13.97 -7.26 16.80
C ARG A 14 -15.35 -6.68 16.50
N ASP A 15 -15.67 -6.52 15.23
CA ASP A 15 -16.97 -5.99 14.81
C ASP A 15 -18.11 -6.89 15.27
N ARG A 16 -17.93 -8.22 15.17
CA ARG A 16 -18.91 -9.20 15.68
C ARG A 16 -19.06 -9.17 17.19
N LEU A 17 -17.98 -9.04 17.93
CA LEU A 17 -18.04 -8.93 19.38
C LEU A 17 -18.70 -7.62 19.80
N ASN A 18 -18.39 -6.50 19.12
CA ASN A 18 -19.03 -5.22 19.35
C ASN A 18 -20.54 -5.31 19.16
N ASP A 19 -20.99 -5.92 18.07
CA ASP A 19 -22.42 -6.11 17.79
C ASP A 19 -23.06 -7.11 18.75
N LEU A 20 -22.47 -8.28 18.95
CA LEU A 20 -23.01 -9.37 19.77
C LEU A 20 -23.23 -8.95 21.23
N TYR A 21 -22.29 -8.20 21.78
CA TYR A 21 -22.33 -7.74 23.17
C TYR A 21 -22.87 -6.31 23.30
N SER A 22 -23.29 -5.69 22.20
CA SER A 22 -23.81 -4.31 22.17
C SER A 22 -22.88 -3.32 22.89
N LEU A 23 -21.57 -3.42 22.62
CA LEU A 23 -20.54 -2.62 23.30
C LEU A 23 -20.58 -1.14 22.91
N GLY A 24 -21.15 -0.79 21.77
CA GLY A 24 -21.27 0.60 21.30
C GLY A 24 -19.93 1.26 20.93
N ILE A 25 -18.91 0.46 20.63
CA ILE A 25 -17.59 0.98 20.22
C ILE A 25 -17.71 1.53 18.80
N ASP A 26 -17.28 2.78 18.60
CA ASP A 26 -17.33 3.39 17.28
C ASP A 26 -16.26 2.81 16.32
N LYS A 27 -16.44 3.07 15.03
CA LYS A 27 -15.58 2.51 13.97
C LYS A 27 -14.12 2.95 14.06
N PHE A 28 -13.83 4.18 14.48
CA PHE A 28 -12.46 4.65 14.64
C PHE A 28 -11.76 3.91 15.79
N GLU A 29 -12.46 3.75 16.91
CA GLU A 29 -11.92 3.01 18.06
C GLU A 29 -11.71 1.53 17.69
N LEU A 30 -12.60 0.92 16.93
CA LEU A 30 -12.39 -0.44 16.42
C LEU A 30 -11.12 -0.53 15.54
N ALA A 31 -10.85 0.43 14.67
CA ALA A 31 -9.62 0.45 13.88
C ALA A 31 -8.38 0.61 14.76
N LYS A 32 -8.41 1.52 15.75
CA LYS A 32 -7.31 1.74 16.70
C LYS A 32 -7.03 0.51 17.59
N ILE A 33 -8.08 -0.17 18.07
CA ILE A 33 -7.93 -1.41 18.81
C ILE A 33 -7.17 -2.45 17.98
N GLY A 34 -7.47 -2.57 16.68
CA GLY A 34 -6.72 -3.47 15.81
C GLY A 34 -5.26 -3.09 15.67
N GLN A 35 -4.96 -1.83 15.43
CA GLN A 35 -3.57 -1.36 15.37
C GLN A 35 -2.85 -1.60 16.70
N SER A 36 -3.49 -1.30 17.82
CA SER A 36 -2.94 -1.53 19.15
C SER A 36 -2.66 -3.02 19.41
N THR A 37 -3.48 -3.91 18.87
CA THR A 37 -3.27 -5.36 18.95
C THR A 37 -1.98 -5.76 18.21
N GLU A 38 -1.80 -5.27 16.97
CA GLU A 38 -0.56 -5.50 16.20
C GLU A 38 0.68 -4.99 16.94
N HIS A 39 0.60 -3.78 17.52
CA HIS A 39 1.72 -3.19 18.24
C HIS A 39 2.07 -3.96 19.53
N ASN A 40 1.07 -4.26 20.36
CA ASN A 40 1.30 -4.75 21.72
C ASN A 40 1.43 -6.27 21.81
N TYR A 41 0.79 -7.02 20.91
CA TYR A 41 0.78 -8.49 20.97
C TYR A 41 1.59 -9.13 19.84
N CYS A 42 1.59 -8.53 18.64
CA CYS A 42 2.36 -9.05 17.51
C CYS A 42 3.75 -8.41 17.41
N GLY A 43 4.00 -7.30 18.11
CA GLY A 43 5.29 -6.60 18.08
C GLY A 43 5.59 -5.90 16.73
N VAL A 44 4.56 -5.64 15.92
CA VAL A 44 4.68 -5.00 14.61
C VAL A 44 4.25 -3.55 14.70
N ASN A 45 5.17 -2.60 14.53
CA ASN A 45 4.88 -1.16 14.51
C ASN A 45 4.25 -0.72 13.17
N CYS A 46 3.16 -1.35 12.76
CA CYS A 46 2.46 -1.04 11.52
C CYS A 46 1.69 0.29 11.58
N GLY A 47 1.37 0.85 10.40
CA GLY A 47 0.38 1.93 10.27
C GLY A 47 -1.05 1.40 10.50
N ILE A 48 -2.03 2.32 10.43
CA ILE A 48 -3.47 1.99 10.64
C ILE A 48 -4.19 1.57 9.33
N MET A 49 -3.49 1.51 8.19
CA MET A 49 -4.09 1.38 6.86
C MET A 49 -5.02 0.17 6.74
N ASP A 50 -4.54 -1.01 7.10
CA ASP A 50 -5.27 -2.26 6.90
C ASP A 50 -6.50 -2.33 7.82
N GLN A 51 -6.33 -1.92 9.08
CA GLN A 51 -7.41 -1.87 10.06
C GLN A 51 -8.48 -0.85 9.66
N PHE A 52 -8.03 0.30 9.13
CA PHE A 52 -8.94 1.34 8.66
C PHE A 52 -9.70 0.90 7.40
N ALA A 53 -9.01 0.37 6.41
CA ALA A 53 -9.63 -0.11 5.16
C ALA A 53 -10.68 -1.19 5.43
N SER A 54 -10.42 -2.09 6.37
CA SER A 54 -11.35 -3.17 6.73
C SER A 54 -12.62 -2.68 7.40
N VAL A 55 -12.57 -1.59 8.15
CA VAL A 55 -13.73 -1.03 8.87
C VAL A 55 -14.49 -0.02 8.01
N PHE A 56 -13.75 0.80 7.25
CA PHE A 56 -14.29 1.93 6.48
C PHE A 56 -14.39 1.65 4.98
N GLY A 57 -14.02 0.46 4.51
CA GLY A 57 -14.15 0.09 3.10
C GLY A 57 -15.56 0.37 2.58
N LYS A 58 -15.66 0.90 1.37
CA LYS A 58 -16.92 1.19 0.68
C LYS A 58 -16.82 0.72 -0.76
N LYS A 59 -17.77 -0.12 -1.17
CA LYS A 59 -17.84 -0.65 -2.52
C LYS A 59 -17.72 0.46 -3.58
N GLY A 60 -16.86 0.25 -4.57
CA GLY A 60 -16.66 1.18 -5.67
C GLY A 60 -15.97 2.49 -5.28
N ASN A 61 -15.25 2.51 -4.14
CA ASN A 61 -14.51 3.69 -3.71
C ASN A 61 -13.12 3.32 -3.19
N LEU A 62 -12.17 4.21 -3.42
CA LEU A 62 -10.87 4.22 -2.74
C LEU A 62 -10.91 5.21 -1.57
N ILE A 63 -10.11 4.96 -0.55
CA ILE A 63 -10.02 5.80 0.64
C ILE A 63 -8.70 6.57 0.59
N ARG A 64 -8.76 7.89 0.67
CA ARG A 64 -7.62 8.71 1.08
C ARG A 64 -7.72 8.91 2.59
N LEU A 65 -6.72 8.44 3.33
CA LEU A 65 -6.62 8.56 4.77
C LEU A 65 -5.42 9.44 5.14
N ASP A 66 -5.63 10.47 5.92
CA ASP A 66 -4.56 11.14 6.65
C ASP A 66 -4.24 10.36 7.93
N CYS A 67 -3.12 9.64 7.95
CA CYS A 67 -2.76 8.78 9.09
C CYS A 67 -2.44 9.56 10.36
N ARG A 68 -2.28 10.89 10.30
CA ARG A 68 -2.03 11.76 11.45
C ARG A 68 -3.32 12.23 12.11
N SER A 69 -4.22 12.84 11.33
CA SER A 69 -5.49 13.39 11.82
C SER A 69 -6.62 12.36 11.84
N LEU A 70 -6.45 11.24 11.09
CA LEU A 70 -7.49 10.26 10.77
C LEU A 70 -8.66 10.83 9.95
N GLU A 71 -8.48 12.00 9.37
CA GLU A 71 -9.42 12.53 8.38
C GLU A 71 -9.33 11.69 7.11
N TYR A 72 -10.47 11.35 6.54
CA TYR A 72 -10.54 10.55 5.35
C TYR A 72 -11.57 11.06 4.34
N ALA A 73 -11.37 10.69 3.09
CA ALA A 73 -12.30 10.97 2.00
C ALA A 73 -12.40 9.75 1.07
N TYR A 74 -13.58 9.59 0.47
CA TYR A 74 -13.84 8.58 -0.55
C TYR A 74 -13.69 9.16 -1.94
N PHE A 75 -13.02 8.41 -2.81
CA PHE A 75 -12.87 8.73 -4.22
C PHE A 75 -13.50 7.62 -5.04
N PRO A 76 -14.43 7.94 -5.97
CA PRO A 76 -15.05 6.94 -6.83
C PRO A 76 -14.00 6.14 -7.62
N PHE A 77 -14.16 4.83 -7.65
CA PHE A 77 -13.33 3.95 -8.46
C PHE A 77 -14.22 2.91 -9.15
N ASP A 78 -14.60 3.22 -10.37
CA ASP A 78 -15.38 2.36 -11.27
C ASP A 78 -14.67 2.34 -12.64
N PRO A 79 -13.51 1.69 -12.74
CA PRO A 79 -12.69 1.73 -13.93
C PRO A 79 -13.28 0.80 -15.01
N LYS A 80 -14.29 1.29 -15.73
CA LYS A 80 -14.87 0.56 -16.88
C LYS A 80 -13.79 0.24 -17.90
N GLY A 81 -13.71 -1.01 -18.30
CA GLY A 81 -12.69 -1.50 -19.23
C GLY A 81 -11.34 -1.80 -18.58
N TYR A 82 -11.27 -1.85 -17.24
CA TYR A 82 -10.08 -2.22 -16.49
C TYR A 82 -10.39 -3.24 -15.40
N LYS A 83 -9.39 -4.03 -15.06
CA LYS A 83 -9.37 -4.94 -13.91
C LYS A 83 -8.28 -4.53 -12.93
N LEU A 84 -8.55 -4.73 -11.64
CA LEU A 84 -7.51 -4.74 -10.60
C LEU A 84 -7.05 -6.17 -10.38
N VAL A 85 -5.75 -6.38 -10.48
CA VAL A 85 -5.15 -7.72 -10.37
C VAL A 85 -3.97 -7.69 -9.41
N LEU A 86 -3.94 -8.63 -8.48
CA LEU A 86 -2.76 -8.87 -7.66
C LEU A 86 -1.96 -10.02 -8.25
N LEU A 87 -0.64 -9.81 -8.37
CA LEU A 87 0.31 -10.87 -8.64
C LEU A 87 1.14 -11.10 -7.37
N ASP A 88 0.93 -12.24 -6.72
CA ASP A 88 1.66 -12.64 -5.51
C ASP A 88 2.96 -13.33 -5.93
N SER A 89 4.08 -12.70 -5.61
CA SER A 89 5.42 -13.21 -5.88
C SER A 89 5.75 -14.48 -5.10
N ARG A 90 4.96 -14.82 -4.07
CA ARG A 90 5.22 -15.87 -3.08
C ARG A 90 6.48 -15.65 -2.23
N VAL A 91 7.14 -14.52 -2.37
CA VAL A 91 8.21 -14.13 -1.44
C VAL A 91 7.56 -13.80 -0.10
N LYS A 92 7.89 -14.60 0.90
CA LYS A 92 7.44 -14.35 2.27
C LYS A 92 8.38 -13.33 2.91
N HIS A 93 7.82 -12.32 3.53
CA HIS A 93 8.58 -11.41 4.37
C HIS A 93 8.07 -11.48 5.80
N GLU A 94 8.98 -11.36 6.75
CA GLU A 94 8.65 -11.16 8.15
C GLU A 94 8.80 -9.68 8.46
N LEU A 95 7.72 -9.01 8.88
CA LEU A 95 7.77 -7.60 9.27
C LEU A 95 8.50 -7.41 10.60
N VAL A 96 8.43 -8.42 11.47
CA VAL A 96 9.13 -8.43 12.76
C VAL A 96 10.64 -8.57 12.54
N GLY A 97 11.42 -7.60 12.99
CA GLY A 97 12.87 -7.57 12.79
C GLY A 97 13.34 -7.22 11.39
N SER A 98 12.43 -6.81 10.50
CA SER A 98 12.76 -6.39 9.15
C SER A 98 13.38 -4.98 9.11
N PRO A 99 14.05 -4.61 7.99
CA PRO A 99 14.55 -3.26 7.75
C PRO A 99 13.45 -2.16 7.71
N TYR A 100 12.18 -2.52 7.87
CA TYR A 100 11.05 -1.59 7.89
C TYR A 100 11.21 -0.51 8.98
N ASN A 101 11.65 -0.91 10.18
CA ASN A 101 11.89 0.03 11.27
C ASN A 101 13.01 1.03 10.95
N ASP A 102 14.01 0.63 10.15
CA ASP A 102 15.10 1.52 9.73
C ASP A 102 14.58 2.63 8.80
N ARG A 103 13.59 2.31 7.93
CA ARG A 103 12.96 3.30 7.04
C ARG A 103 12.23 4.35 7.84
N ARG A 104 11.50 3.92 8.85
CA ARG A 104 10.82 4.82 9.79
C ARG A 104 11.81 5.70 10.54
N ALA A 105 12.86 5.11 11.09
CA ALA A 105 13.91 5.84 11.81
C ALA A 105 14.61 6.90 10.91
N SER A 106 14.86 6.58 9.62
CA SER A 106 15.37 7.55 8.65
C SER A 106 14.44 8.75 8.50
N CYS A 107 13.14 8.51 8.32
CA CYS A 107 12.15 9.57 8.17
C CYS A 107 12.05 10.44 9.44
N GLU A 108 12.08 9.82 10.62
CA GLU A 108 12.02 10.53 11.91
C GLU A 108 13.27 11.40 12.14
N ARG A 109 14.47 10.90 11.78
CA ARG A 109 15.71 11.69 11.86
C ARG A 109 15.64 12.93 10.98
N VAL A 110 15.22 12.77 9.71
CA VAL A 110 15.11 13.90 8.77
C VAL A 110 14.04 14.90 9.21
N ALA A 111 12.85 14.41 9.63
CA ALA A 111 11.79 15.28 10.14
C ALA A 111 12.28 16.13 11.31
N LYS A 112 13.00 15.54 12.27
CA LYS A 112 13.59 16.25 13.41
C LYS A 112 14.59 17.32 12.95
N MET A 113 15.41 17.06 11.95
CA MET A 113 16.36 18.03 11.40
C MET A 113 15.66 19.19 10.70
N LEU A 114 14.48 18.96 10.13
CA LEU A 114 13.62 19.98 9.55
C LEU A 114 12.77 20.72 10.60
N GLY A 115 12.90 20.37 11.89
CA GLY A 115 12.10 20.96 12.97
C GLY A 115 10.63 20.55 12.93
N GLN A 116 10.32 19.38 12.35
CA GLN A 116 8.98 18.85 12.18
C GLN A 116 8.81 17.54 12.96
N GLU A 117 7.58 17.23 13.35
CA GLU A 117 7.25 15.95 13.98
C GLU A 117 7.24 14.79 12.97
N PHE A 118 6.76 15.07 11.74
CA PHE A 118 6.68 14.13 10.63
C PHE A 118 7.14 14.81 9.34
N LEU A 119 7.53 14.02 8.33
CA LEU A 119 7.85 14.53 6.99
C LEU A 119 6.63 15.10 6.26
N ARG A 120 5.42 14.86 6.76
CA ARG A 120 4.22 15.45 6.23
C ARG A 120 4.26 16.97 6.27
N GLY A 121 4.11 17.59 5.12
CA GLY A 121 4.22 19.04 4.95
C GLY A 121 5.66 19.53 4.78
N ALA A 122 6.66 18.66 4.82
CA ALA A 122 8.00 19.00 4.36
C ALA A 122 8.02 19.20 2.85
N THR A 123 8.84 20.12 2.35
CA THR A 123 9.00 20.36 0.92
C THR A 123 10.36 19.86 0.42
N MET A 124 10.45 19.66 -0.89
CA MET A 124 11.73 19.27 -1.51
C MET A 124 12.80 20.34 -1.29
N GLU A 125 12.43 21.62 -1.33
CA GLU A 125 13.36 22.72 -1.10
C GLU A 125 13.95 22.70 0.33
N GLN A 126 13.11 22.36 1.32
CA GLN A 126 13.56 22.19 2.71
C GLN A 126 14.50 20.98 2.84
N LEU A 127 14.20 19.88 2.19
CA LEU A 127 15.05 18.68 2.17
C LEU A 127 16.40 18.99 1.50
N ASP A 128 16.38 19.65 0.34
CA ASP A 128 17.58 20.01 -0.40
C ASP A 128 18.50 20.95 0.39
N ALA A 129 17.93 21.84 1.19
CA ALA A 129 18.68 22.76 2.04
C ALA A 129 19.50 22.07 3.16
N ILE A 130 19.16 20.83 3.50
CA ILE A 130 19.88 20.03 4.50
C ILE A 130 20.63 18.84 3.91
N LYS A 131 20.65 18.68 2.57
CA LYS A 131 21.24 17.52 1.88
C LYS A 131 22.65 17.20 2.35
N ASP A 132 23.50 18.20 2.49
CA ASP A 132 24.90 18.02 2.91
C ASP A 132 25.06 17.70 4.42
N LYS A 133 23.95 17.73 5.19
CA LYS A 133 23.94 17.47 6.63
C LYS A 133 23.38 16.11 7.02
N ILE A 134 22.90 15.35 6.04
CA ILE A 134 22.28 14.02 6.21
C ILE A 134 22.98 13.00 5.33
N SER A 135 22.79 11.72 5.64
CA SER A 135 23.30 10.65 4.76
C SER A 135 22.56 10.62 3.43
N GLU A 136 23.21 10.11 2.39
CA GLU A 136 22.57 9.90 1.09
C GLU A 136 21.34 8.98 1.21
N GLU A 137 21.42 7.98 2.07
CA GLU A 137 20.33 7.06 2.37
C GLU A 137 19.12 7.77 3.00
N ASP A 138 19.35 8.58 4.03
CA ASP A 138 18.28 9.37 4.67
C ASP A 138 17.66 10.37 3.68
N TYR A 139 18.48 10.99 2.82
CA TYR A 139 17.99 11.89 1.79
C TYR A 139 17.08 11.17 0.78
N LYS A 140 17.50 10.02 0.24
CA LYS A 140 16.69 9.22 -0.71
C LYS A 140 15.35 8.80 -0.11
N ARG A 141 15.38 8.28 1.12
CA ARG A 141 14.18 7.84 1.82
C ARG A 141 13.21 8.99 2.10
N ALA A 142 13.70 10.12 2.59
CA ALA A 142 12.88 11.30 2.83
C ALA A 142 12.31 11.88 1.52
N ARG A 143 13.12 11.93 0.45
CA ARG A 143 12.70 12.37 -0.89
C ARG A 143 11.52 11.56 -1.41
N TYR A 144 11.61 10.22 -1.26
CA TYR A 144 10.51 9.34 -1.64
C TYR A 144 9.24 9.68 -0.90
N VAL A 145 9.30 9.78 0.44
CA VAL A 145 8.12 10.03 1.28
C VAL A 145 7.48 11.39 0.97
N ILE A 146 8.28 12.46 0.85
CA ILE A 146 7.78 13.79 0.49
C ILE A 146 7.14 13.78 -0.92
N GLY A 147 7.76 13.08 -1.88
CA GLY A 147 7.21 12.95 -3.22
C GLY A 147 5.91 12.13 -3.26
N GLU A 148 5.78 11.12 -2.39
CA GLU A 148 4.61 10.25 -2.32
C GLU A 148 3.35 11.01 -1.87
N GLU A 149 3.46 11.98 -0.97
CA GLU A 149 2.34 12.84 -0.59
C GLU A 149 1.72 13.53 -1.81
N LYS A 150 2.56 14.10 -2.67
CA LYS A 150 2.08 14.73 -3.90
C LYS A 150 1.43 13.72 -4.84
N ARG A 151 2.03 12.52 -5.00
CA ARG A 151 1.46 11.47 -5.85
C ARG A 151 0.07 11.02 -5.38
N VAL A 152 -0.15 10.91 -4.07
CA VAL A 152 -1.47 10.60 -3.51
C VAL A 152 -2.51 11.65 -3.90
N LEU A 153 -2.18 12.94 -3.80
CA LEU A 153 -3.09 14.02 -4.20
C LEU A 153 -3.35 14.01 -5.71
N ASP A 154 -2.31 13.84 -6.54
CA ASP A 154 -2.45 13.73 -7.98
C ASP A 154 -3.37 12.55 -8.38
N VAL A 155 -3.28 11.41 -7.68
CA VAL A 155 -4.17 10.26 -7.88
C VAL A 155 -5.61 10.59 -7.49
N CYS A 156 -5.83 11.29 -6.37
CA CYS A 156 -7.17 11.73 -5.97
C CYS A 156 -7.82 12.59 -7.06
N ASP A 157 -7.08 13.58 -7.56
CA ASP A 157 -7.55 14.48 -8.62
C ASP A 157 -7.82 13.73 -9.94
N ALA A 158 -7.00 12.73 -10.26
CA ALA A 158 -7.17 11.88 -11.43
C ALA A 158 -8.41 10.98 -11.31
N LEU A 159 -8.66 10.40 -10.14
CA LEU A 159 -9.84 9.58 -9.86
C LEU A 159 -11.15 10.36 -10.02
N GLU A 160 -11.21 11.61 -9.54
CA GLU A 160 -12.37 12.48 -9.72
C GLU A 160 -12.69 12.76 -11.18
N LYS A 161 -11.65 12.76 -12.04
CA LYS A 161 -11.76 12.99 -13.49
C LYS A 161 -11.92 11.70 -14.30
N GLY A 162 -11.81 10.53 -13.66
CA GLY A 162 -11.77 9.24 -14.35
C GLY A 162 -10.52 9.04 -15.22
N ASP A 163 -9.43 9.76 -14.91
CA ASP A 163 -8.14 9.67 -15.62
C ASP A 163 -7.28 8.52 -15.06
N TYR A 164 -7.60 7.31 -15.48
CA TYR A 164 -6.89 6.10 -15.06
C TYR A 164 -5.47 5.98 -15.64
N GLU A 165 -5.15 6.69 -16.72
CA GLU A 165 -3.78 6.73 -17.26
C GLU A 165 -2.85 7.48 -16.30
N THR A 166 -3.30 8.62 -15.77
CA THR A 166 -2.55 9.33 -14.72
C THR A 166 -2.44 8.50 -13.45
N VAL A 167 -3.50 7.80 -13.02
CA VAL A 167 -3.45 6.87 -11.87
C VAL A 167 -2.35 5.83 -12.08
N GLY A 168 -2.35 5.17 -13.23
CA GLY A 168 -1.36 4.13 -13.56
C GLY A 168 0.07 4.66 -13.60
N LYS A 169 0.29 5.82 -14.20
CA LYS A 169 1.60 6.48 -14.21
C LYS A 169 2.12 6.73 -12.78
N ARG A 170 1.25 7.23 -11.88
CA ARG A 170 1.63 7.44 -10.48
C ARG A 170 1.88 6.12 -9.74
N MET A 171 1.19 5.04 -10.10
CA MET A 171 1.48 3.70 -9.56
C MET A 171 2.91 3.26 -9.89
N TYR A 172 3.37 3.41 -11.13
CA TYR A 172 4.76 3.10 -11.50
C TYR A 172 5.77 4.01 -10.80
N GLU A 173 5.52 5.32 -10.74
CA GLU A 173 6.40 6.24 -10.00
C GLU A 173 6.53 5.86 -8.53
N THR A 174 5.44 5.44 -7.89
CA THR A 174 5.45 4.90 -6.52
C THR A 174 6.26 3.62 -6.45
N HIS A 175 6.07 2.66 -7.37
CA HIS A 175 6.80 1.39 -7.38
C HIS A 175 8.31 1.62 -7.45
N TRP A 176 8.75 2.40 -8.45
CA TRP A 176 10.19 2.64 -8.62
C TRP A 176 10.80 3.50 -7.52
N GLY A 177 10.02 4.40 -6.93
CA GLY A 177 10.42 5.12 -5.73
C GLY A 177 10.58 4.20 -4.51
N MET A 178 9.65 3.25 -4.32
CA MET A 178 9.76 2.20 -3.28
C MET A 178 10.97 1.30 -3.51
N SER A 179 11.28 0.96 -4.76
CA SER A 179 12.40 0.10 -5.12
C SER A 179 13.75 0.82 -4.99
N LYS A 180 13.90 2.01 -5.56
CA LYS A 180 15.22 2.66 -5.75
C LYS A 180 15.58 3.67 -4.65
N ASP A 181 14.59 4.37 -4.08
CA ASP A 181 14.82 5.40 -3.07
C ASP A 181 14.53 4.91 -1.65
N TYR A 182 13.42 4.21 -1.48
CA TYR A 182 12.99 3.71 -0.16
C TYR A 182 13.53 2.31 0.15
N GLU A 183 13.95 1.59 -0.87
CA GLU A 183 14.60 0.26 -0.80
C GLU A 183 13.77 -0.77 -0.02
N VAL A 184 12.50 -0.87 -0.37
CA VAL A 184 11.54 -1.83 0.21
C VAL A 184 11.01 -2.84 -0.81
N SER A 185 11.57 -2.88 -2.01
CA SER A 185 11.24 -3.90 -3.01
C SER A 185 12.06 -5.17 -2.84
N CYS A 186 11.78 -6.16 -3.67
CA CYS A 186 12.61 -7.31 -3.94
C CYS A 186 12.66 -7.56 -5.44
N GLU A 187 13.62 -8.39 -5.86
CA GLU A 187 13.84 -8.66 -7.29
C GLU A 187 12.60 -9.20 -7.99
N GLU A 188 11.82 -10.04 -7.31
CA GLU A 188 10.60 -10.65 -7.83
C GLU A 188 9.48 -9.62 -8.06
N LEU A 189 9.34 -8.64 -7.17
CA LEU A 189 8.35 -7.58 -7.31
C LEU A 189 8.74 -6.60 -8.41
N ASP A 190 10.02 -6.22 -8.49
CA ASP A 190 10.53 -5.37 -9.57
C ASP A 190 10.35 -6.06 -10.92
N PHE A 191 10.65 -7.36 -11.00
CA PHE A 191 10.45 -8.14 -12.22
C PHE A 191 8.98 -8.18 -12.66
N LEU A 192 8.04 -8.34 -11.73
CA LEU A 192 6.60 -8.31 -12.06
C LEU A 192 6.16 -6.93 -12.57
N ALA A 193 6.71 -5.86 -12.02
CA ALA A 193 6.42 -4.51 -12.49
C ALA A 193 7.05 -4.23 -13.88
N GLU A 194 8.27 -4.70 -14.14
CA GLU A 194 8.91 -4.64 -15.46
C GLU A 194 8.07 -5.39 -16.51
N VAL A 195 7.62 -6.60 -16.21
CA VAL A 195 6.74 -7.35 -17.11
C VAL A 195 5.43 -6.62 -17.37
N ALA A 196 4.86 -5.96 -16.36
CA ALA A 196 3.66 -5.15 -16.52
C ALA A 196 3.89 -3.96 -17.47
N GLU A 197 4.99 -3.22 -17.32
CA GLU A 197 5.38 -2.13 -18.22
C GLU A 197 5.55 -2.60 -19.67
N GLU A 198 6.29 -3.70 -19.87
CA GLU A 198 6.52 -4.27 -21.21
C GLU A 198 5.23 -4.78 -21.88
N CYS A 199 4.26 -5.26 -21.11
CA CYS A 199 2.94 -5.65 -21.60
C CYS A 199 1.99 -4.47 -21.82
N GLY A 200 2.40 -3.24 -21.54
CA GLY A 200 1.58 -2.04 -21.68
C GLY A 200 0.47 -1.92 -20.63
N VAL A 201 0.64 -2.55 -19.47
CA VAL A 201 -0.30 -2.44 -18.33
C VAL A 201 -0.31 -0.99 -17.86
N THR A 202 -1.49 -0.45 -17.62
CA THR A 202 -1.69 0.97 -17.30
C THR A 202 -0.96 1.40 -16.02
N GLY A 203 -0.91 0.54 -15.00
CA GLY A 203 -0.17 0.82 -13.78
C GLY A 203 0.13 -0.43 -12.97
N SER A 204 1.31 -0.47 -12.35
CA SER A 204 1.73 -1.53 -11.44
C SER A 204 2.53 -0.95 -10.29
N ARG A 205 2.34 -1.47 -9.09
CA ARG A 205 3.15 -1.13 -7.91
C ARG A 205 3.09 -2.21 -6.84
N ILE A 206 4.06 -2.15 -5.94
CA ILE A 206 4.04 -2.94 -4.71
C ILE A 206 2.78 -2.61 -3.90
N MET A 207 2.14 -3.61 -3.34
CA MET A 207 1.04 -3.48 -2.40
C MET A 207 1.55 -3.65 -0.96
N GLY A 208 1.26 -2.67 -0.10
CA GLY A 208 1.68 -2.69 1.31
C GLY A 208 3.12 -2.22 1.53
N GLY A 209 3.76 -2.77 2.56
CA GLY A 209 5.08 -2.35 3.06
C GLY A 209 6.29 -2.80 2.26
N GLY A 210 6.10 -3.67 1.26
CA GLY A 210 7.19 -4.21 0.45
C GLY A 210 7.87 -5.44 1.04
N PHE A 211 9.13 -5.66 0.66
CA PHE A 211 9.99 -6.81 1.00
C PHE A 211 9.46 -8.17 0.51
N GLY A 212 8.48 -8.20 -0.36
CA GLY A 212 7.78 -9.36 -0.89
C GLY A 212 6.27 -9.14 -1.00
N GLY A 213 5.50 -10.21 -1.10
CA GLY A 213 4.05 -10.14 -1.27
C GLY A 213 3.63 -9.90 -2.70
N CYS A 214 2.76 -8.92 -2.94
CA CYS A 214 2.09 -8.73 -4.22
C CYS A 214 2.45 -7.42 -4.91
N THR A 215 2.36 -7.42 -6.24
CA THR A 215 2.07 -6.19 -7.00
C THR A 215 0.56 -6.04 -7.19
N ILE A 216 0.06 -4.79 -7.16
CA ILE A 216 -1.29 -4.43 -7.60
C ILE A 216 -1.19 -3.79 -8.99
N ASN A 217 -2.01 -4.28 -9.91
CA ASN A 217 -1.95 -3.92 -11.32
C ASN A 217 -3.31 -3.40 -11.81
N LEU A 218 -3.30 -2.27 -12.50
CA LEU A 218 -4.46 -1.70 -13.19
C LEU A 218 -4.36 -2.06 -14.67
N VAL A 219 -5.13 -3.04 -15.10
CA VAL A 219 -4.97 -3.71 -16.40
C VAL A 219 -6.20 -3.46 -17.26
N LYS A 220 -6.01 -2.97 -18.49
CA LYS A 220 -7.11 -2.89 -19.48
C LYS A 220 -7.63 -4.29 -19.81
N ASP A 221 -8.94 -4.44 -19.95
CA ASP A 221 -9.57 -5.74 -20.21
C ASP A 221 -8.95 -6.44 -21.41
N GLU A 222 -8.62 -5.70 -22.46
CA GLU A 222 -8.01 -6.21 -23.70
C GLU A 222 -6.57 -6.75 -23.51
N LEU A 223 -5.86 -6.30 -22.47
CA LEU A 223 -4.49 -6.71 -22.17
C LEU A 223 -4.43 -7.83 -21.13
N TYR A 224 -5.54 -8.10 -20.44
CA TYR A 224 -5.56 -8.96 -19.27
C TYR A 224 -4.99 -10.36 -19.53
N ASP A 225 -5.53 -11.07 -20.51
CA ASP A 225 -5.15 -12.47 -20.78
C ASP A 225 -3.68 -12.57 -21.21
N ASN A 226 -3.23 -11.67 -22.08
CA ASN A 226 -1.83 -11.61 -22.52
C ASN A 226 -0.88 -11.29 -21.38
N PHE A 227 -1.23 -10.31 -20.55
CA PHE A 227 -0.41 -9.93 -19.39
C PHE A 227 -0.27 -11.09 -18.40
N ILE A 228 -1.38 -11.74 -18.03
CA ILE A 228 -1.34 -12.85 -17.06
C ILE A 228 -0.55 -14.03 -17.61
N ALA A 229 -0.74 -14.40 -18.87
CA ALA A 229 0.01 -15.48 -19.50
C ALA A 229 1.51 -15.18 -19.55
N THR A 230 1.88 -13.95 -19.93
CA THR A 230 3.27 -13.49 -20.00
C THR A 230 3.93 -13.45 -18.62
N ALA A 231 3.25 -12.89 -17.63
CA ALA A 231 3.74 -12.82 -16.26
C ALA A 231 4.00 -14.20 -15.67
N LYS A 232 3.04 -15.12 -15.80
CA LYS A 232 3.19 -16.50 -15.33
C LYS A 232 4.36 -17.22 -16.01
N LYS A 233 4.44 -17.15 -17.33
CA LYS A 233 5.49 -17.81 -18.11
C LYS A 233 6.87 -17.28 -17.72
N ARG A 234 7.09 -15.97 -17.82
CA ARG A 234 8.41 -15.34 -17.57
C ARG A 234 8.86 -15.48 -16.11
N PHE A 235 7.91 -15.36 -15.19
CA PHE A 235 8.21 -15.53 -13.77
C PHE A 235 8.61 -16.98 -13.46
N ASN A 236 7.90 -17.96 -14.04
CA ASN A 236 8.25 -19.37 -13.88
C ASN A 236 9.61 -19.70 -14.52
N GLU A 237 9.92 -19.15 -15.69
CA GLU A 237 11.22 -19.30 -16.34
C GLU A 237 12.37 -18.78 -15.49
N LYS A 238 12.15 -17.67 -14.76
CA LYS A 238 13.20 -17.01 -13.95
C LYS A 238 13.31 -17.59 -12.53
N TYR A 239 12.18 -17.89 -11.89
CA TYR A 239 12.12 -18.25 -10.46
C TYR A 239 11.67 -19.69 -10.18
N GLY A 240 11.34 -20.48 -11.21
CA GLY A 240 10.95 -21.88 -11.09
C GLY A 240 9.52 -22.13 -10.58
N HIS A 241 8.71 -21.10 -10.48
CA HIS A 241 7.29 -21.18 -10.10
C HIS A 241 6.49 -20.01 -10.68
N GLU A 242 5.18 -20.19 -10.83
CA GLU A 242 4.28 -19.11 -11.25
C GLU A 242 3.91 -18.20 -10.07
N PRO A 243 3.68 -16.89 -10.31
CA PRO A 243 3.03 -16.02 -9.34
C PRO A 243 1.57 -16.45 -9.18
N LYS A 244 0.99 -16.25 -8.01
CA LYS A 244 -0.46 -16.41 -7.85
C LYS A 244 -1.17 -15.16 -8.35
N VAL A 245 -2.28 -15.38 -9.04
CA VAL A 245 -3.11 -14.31 -9.61
C VAL A 245 -4.39 -14.20 -8.81
N TYR A 246 -4.74 -12.98 -8.40
CA TYR A 246 -6.01 -12.69 -7.75
C TYR A 246 -6.67 -11.51 -8.45
N GLU A 247 -7.83 -11.72 -9.04
CA GLU A 247 -8.69 -10.66 -9.51
C GLU A 247 -9.40 -10.02 -8.31
N VAL A 248 -9.32 -8.72 -8.18
CA VAL A 248 -9.77 -7.99 -6.98
C VAL A 248 -11.01 -7.18 -7.28
N VAL A 249 -11.99 -7.30 -6.40
CA VAL A 249 -13.20 -6.47 -6.43
C VAL A 249 -13.25 -5.62 -5.16
N ILE A 250 -13.36 -4.30 -5.33
CA ILE A 250 -13.51 -3.38 -4.20
C ILE A 250 -14.87 -3.60 -3.55
N SER A 251 -14.84 -3.97 -2.29
CA SER A 251 -16.02 -4.35 -1.51
C SER A 251 -16.20 -3.42 -0.30
N ASP A 252 -17.36 -3.51 0.33
CA ASP A 252 -17.58 -2.86 1.61
C ASP A 252 -16.69 -3.46 2.69
N GLY A 253 -16.36 -2.65 3.69
CA GLY A 253 -15.72 -3.11 4.91
C GLY A 253 -16.61 -4.01 5.75
N SER A 254 -16.15 -4.40 6.93
CA SER A 254 -16.92 -5.22 7.86
C SER A 254 -18.27 -4.59 8.14
N ARG A 255 -19.34 -5.39 8.02
CA ARG A 255 -20.71 -4.95 8.30
C ARG A 255 -21.57 -6.14 8.73
N ARG A 256 -22.65 -5.83 9.45
CA ARG A 256 -23.71 -6.79 9.69
C ARG A 256 -24.40 -7.10 8.37
N LEU A 257 -24.62 -8.37 8.10
CA LEU A 257 -25.49 -8.81 7.02
C LEU A 257 -26.93 -8.80 7.55
N GLU A 258 -27.82 -8.13 6.83
CA GLU A 258 -29.26 -8.14 7.10
C GLU A 258 -29.87 -9.48 6.68
#